data_400ba6b9d0ab81819327b3ff5ed77ce9
#
_entry.id   400ba6b9d0ab81819327b3ff5ed77ce9
#
_cell.length_a   1.000
_cell.length_b   1.000
_cell.length_c   1.000
_cell.angle_alpha   90.00
_cell.angle_beta   90.00
_cell.angle_gamma   90.00
#
_symmetry.space_group_name_H-M   'P 1'
#
loop_
_entity.id
_entity.type
_entity.pdbx_description
1 polymer ?
#
loop_
_entity_poly.entity_id
_entity_poly.type
_entity_poly.pdbx_seq_one_letter_code
_entity_poly.pdbx_strand_id
1 'polypeptide(L)' 'MKVELIQKTTLTDMYYKIVVNGEFHMSYNEYQDAKNAYDRIKSATPREEIIESKEI' A
#
# COMPACT_ATOMS: atom_id res chain seq x y z
N MET A 1 -14.42 3.76 1.60
CA MET A 1 -12.99 4.10 1.58
C MET A 1 -12.22 2.97 0.94
N LYS A 2 -11.28 3.31 0.07
CA LYS A 2 -10.51 2.32 -0.67
C LYS A 2 -9.05 2.38 -0.22
N VAL A 3 -8.51 1.24 0.17
CA VAL A 3 -7.13 1.15 0.63
C VAL A 3 -6.36 0.23 -0.32
N GLU A 4 -5.23 0.70 -0.80
CA GLU A 4 -4.43 -0.06 -1.74
C GLU A 4 -2.99 -0.19 -1.24
N LEU A 5 -2.44 -1.38 -1.41
CA LEU A 5 -1.03 -1.63 -1.18
C LEU A 5 -0.39 -1.86 -2.54
N ILE A 6 0.51 -0.98 -2.94
CA ILE A 6 1.08 -0.97 -4.28
C ILE A 6 2.60 -1.16 -4.22
N GLN A 7 3.09 -2.08 -5.03
CA GLN A 7 4.52 -2.25 -5.20
C GLN A 7 4.96 -1.38 -6.38
N LYS A 8 5.85 -0.44 -6.13
CA LYS A 8 6.38 0.46 -7.16
C LYS A 8 7.80 0.06 -7.50
N THR A 9 8.08 -0.22 -8.75
CA THR A 9 9.40 -0.60 -9.23
C THR A 9 9.92 0.48 -10.18
N THR A 10 11.13 0.96 -9.90
CA THR A 10 11.80 1.92 -10.78
C THR A 10 13.06 1.26 -11.32
N LEU A 11 13.82 1.99 -12.15
CA LEU A 11 15.07 1.46 -12.69
C LEU A 11 16.11 1.18 -11.61
N THR A 12 16.08 1.93 -10.52
CA THR A 12 17.09 1.82 -9.48
C THR A 12 16.55 1.34 -8.14
N ASP A 13 15.24 1.41 -7.95
CA ASP A 13 14.64 1.12 -6.64
C ASP A 13 13.33 0.38 -6.75
N MET A 14 12.96 -0.20 -5.62
CA MET A 14 11.65 -0.80 -5.46
C MET A 14 11.16 -0.42 -4.07
N TYR A 15 9.91 0.00 -3.97
CA TYR A 15 9.34 0.30 -2.68
C TYR A 15 7.85 0.02 -2.72
N TYR A 16 7.23 0.06 -1.54
CA TYR A 16 5.80 -0.19 -1.41
C TYR A 16 5.15 1.06 -0.89
N LYS A 17 3.97 1.37 -1.42
CA LYS A 17 3.24 2.53 -0.95
C LYS A 17 1.81 2.14 -0.61
N ILE A 18 1.24 2.87 0.32
CA ILE A 18 -0.14 2.69 0.71
C ILE A 18 -0.91 3.91 0.26
N VAL A 19 -2.01 3.67 -0.45
CA VAL A 19 -2.84 4.73 -1.00
C VAL A 19 -4.23 4.58 -0.41
N VAL A 20 -4.77 5.67 0.12
CA VAL A 20 -6.10 5.67 0.72
C VAL A 20 -6.96 6.65 -0.05
N ASN A 21 -8.05 6.15 -0.61
CA ASN A 21 -8.97 6.95 -1.43
C ASN A 21 -8.28 7.67 -2.58
N GLY A 22 -7.28 7.01 -3.16
CA GLY A 22 -6.56 7.59 -4.29
C GLY A 22 -5.47 8.57 -3.90
N GLU A 23 -5.23 8.76 -2.61
CA GLU A 23 -4.19 9.67 -2.14
C GLU A 23 -3.07 8.92 -1.44
N PHE A 24 -1.85 9.34 -1.71
CA PHE A 24 -0.69 8.75 -1.06
C PHE A 24 -0.80 8.89 0.45
N HIS A 25 -0.54 7.79 1.15
CA HIS A 25 -0.58 7.79 2.61
C HIS A 25 0.82 7.63 3.19
N MET A 26 1.49 6.51 2.86
CA MET A 26 2.82 6.22 3.37
C MET A 26 3.56 5.32 2.40
N SER A 27 4.88 5.31 2.50
CA SER A 27 5.69 4.39 1.72
C SER A 27 6.67 3.65 2.64
N TYR A 28 7.08 2.47 2.20
CA TYR A 28 7.99 1.62 2.95
C TYR A 28 8.93 0.93 1.98
N ASN A 29 10.16 0.66 2.44
CA ASN A 29 11.12 -0.04 1.60
C ASN A 29 10.97 -1.56 1.68
N GLU A 30 10.34 -2.05 2.72
CA GLU A 30 10.18 -3.49 2.92
C GLU A 30 8.72 -3.90 2.90
N TYR A 31 8.46 -5.02 2.25
CA TYR A 31 7.11 -5.53 2.11
C TYR A 31 6.44 -5.77 3.46
N GLN A 32 7.17 -6.38 4.40
CA GLN A 32 6.58 -6.73 5.69
C GLN A 32 6.09 -5.49 6.44
N ASP A 33 6.88 -4.41 6.40
CA ASP A 33 6.48 -3.17 7.05
C ASP A 33 5.24 -2.58 6.39
N ALA A 34 5.20 -2.59 5.07
CA ALA A 34 4.06 -2.07 4.33
C ALA A 34 2.82 -2.89 4.61
N LYS A 35 2.97 -4.20 4.63
CA LYS A 35 1.84 -5.10 4.87
C LYS A 35 1.27 -4.91 6.27
N ASN A 36 2.14 -4.74 7.26
CA ASN A 36 1.70 -4.50 8.64
C ASN A 36 0.89 -3.21 8.73
N ALA A 37 1.34 -2.16 8.07
CA ALA A 37 0.64 -0.89 8.07
C ALA A 37 -0.70 -1.01 7.33
N TYR A 38 -0.69 -1.72 6.21
CA TYR A 38 -1.89 -1.94 5.42
C TYR A 38 -2.95 -2.69 6.24
N ASP A 39 -2.54 -3.75 6.93
CA ASP A 39 -3.45 -4.54 7.74
C ASP A 39 -4.04 -3.71 8.88
N ARG A 40 -3.25 -2.81 9.44
CA ARG A 40 -3.71 -1.96 10.52
C ARG A 40 -4.81 -1.02 10.03
N ILE A 41 -4.62 -0.41 8.88
CA ILE A 41 -5.61 0.47 8.28
C ILE A 41 -6.86 -0.31 7.90
N LYS A 42 -6.66 -1.48 7.31
CA LYS A 42 -7.76 -2.34 6.90
C LYS A 42 -8.63 -2.74 8.07
N SER A 43 -8.01 -3.06 9.21
CA SER A 43 -8.75 -3.45 10.40
C SER A 43 -9.60 -2.32 10.95
N ALA A 44 -9.13 -1.09 10.81
CA ALA A 44 -9.83 0.06 11.35
C ALA A 44 -11.01 0.51 10.51
N THR A 45 -11.03 0.17 9.23
CA THR A 45 -12.07 0.67 8.32
C THR A 45 -12.58 -0.44 7.40
N PRO A 46 -13.73 -1.02 7.74
CA PRO A 46 -14.32 -2.07 6.89
C PRO A 46 -14.86 -1.47 5.60
N ARG A 47 -14.33 -1.92 4.47
CA ARG A 47 -14.83 -1.46 3.21
C ARG A 47 -14.18 -2.20 2.09
N GLU A 48 -14.40 -1.68 0.89
CA GLU A 48 -13.83 -2.22 -0.31
C GLU A 48 -12.34 -2.00 -0.29
N GLU A 49 -11.55 -2.96 -0.71
CA GLU A 49 -10.11 -2.79 -0.70
C GLU A 49 -9.46 -3.59 -1.81
N ILE A 50 -8.30 -3.10 -2.23
CA ILE A 50 -7.45 -3.81 -3.18
C ILE A 50 -6.26 -4.28 -2.37
N ILE A 51 -6.09 -5.60 -2.29
CA ILE A 51 -5.05 -6.16 -1.44
C ILE A 51 -3.66 -5.78 -1.91
N GLU A 52 -3.39 -5.97 -3.20
CA GLU A 52 -2.10 -5.60 -3.76
C GLU A 52 -2.22 -5.27 -5.22
N SER A 53 -1.40 -4.30 -5.67
CA SER A 53 -1.24 -4.05 -7.09
C SER A 53 0.20 -3.65 -7.34
N LYS A 54 0.61 -3.60 -8.60
CA LYS A 54 1.98 -3.31 -8.97
C LYS A 54 2.05 -2.20 -9.99
N GLU A 55 3.07 -1.37 -9.86
CA GLU A 55 3.40 -0.34 -10.82
C GLU A 55 4.86 -0.43 -11.16
N ILE A 56 5.19 -0.29 -12.42
CA ILE A 56 6.57 -0.35 -12.88
C ILE A 56 6.91 0.94 -13.60
#